data_fa691c946eb6b80e78e67c364b10a11b
#
_entry.id   fa691c946eb6b80e78e67c364b10a11b
#
_cell.length_a   1.000
_cell.length_b   1.000
_cell.length_c   1.000
_cell.angle_alpha   90.00
_cell.angle_beta   90.00
_cell.angle_gamma   90.00
#
_symmetry.space_group_name_H-M   'P 1'
#
loop_
_entity.id
_entity.type
_entity.pdbx_description
1 polymer ?
#
loop_
_entity_poly.entity_id
_entity_poly.type
_entity_poly.pdbx_seq_one_letter_code
_entity_poly.pdbx_strand_id
1 'polypeptide(L)'
;MALDTDRPRLYYSDMNDAIAVALVHAAHRVEARVETALAGVGLSNAKFEALSVLVSQDRPISLSELAEKLTCVRSNVTQLVDRLEADGLVKRIDDPADRRAVRAEVTALGRKRHAAGAPVVHAVLQDVAKKLSAIDSQVLKRALDAVQ
;
A
#
# COMPACT_ATOMS: atom_id res chain seq x y z
N MET A 1 -19.05 -24.69 -42.32
CA MET A 1 -17.94 -24.67 -41.37
C MET A 1 -17.81 -23.24 -40.86
N ALA A 2 -18.45 -22.95 -39.76
CA ALA A 2 -18.51 -21.60 -39.18
C ALA A 2 -17.20 -21.32 -38.44
N LEU A 3 -16.52 -20.25 -38.84
CA LEU A 3 -15.38 -19.71 -38.12
C LEU A 3 -15.90 -19.08 -36.82
N ASP A 4 -15.49 -19.64 -35.71
CA ASP A 4 -15.70 -19.12 -34.39
C ASP A 4 -14.95 -17.78 -34.27
N THR A 5 -15.67 -16.68 -34.47
CA THR A 5 -15.17 -15.30 -34.48
C THR A 5 -15.43 -14.57 -33.18
N ASP A 6 -15.75 -15.26 -32.09
CA ASP A 6 -16.14 -14.63 -30.82
C ASP A 6 -15.13 -14.88 -29.69
N ARG A 7 -13.83 -14.74 -29.99
CA ARG A 7 -12.86 -14.46 -28.96
C ARG A 7 -12.67 -12.95 -28.88
N PRO A 8 -12.91 -12.32 -27.73
CA PRO A 8 -12.55 -10.91 -27.57
C PRO A 8 -11.08 -10.79 -27.94
N ARG A 9 -10.76 -10.03 -28.98
CA ARG A 9 -9.39 -9.63 -29.30
C ARG A 9 -8.89 -8.92 -28.07
N LEU A 10 -8.06 -9.61 -27.29
CA LEU A 10 -7.28 -8.96 -26.24
C LEU A 10 -6.56 -7.79 -26.90
N TYR A 11 -6.75 -6.61 -26.38
CA TYR A 11 -6.17 -5.34 -26.82
C TYR A 11 -4.63 -5.35 -26.87
N TYR A 12 -4.00 -6.46 -26.49
CA TYR A 12 -2.58 -6.63 -26.31
C TYR A 12 -2.04 -7.52 -27.42
N SER A 13 -1.49 -6.90 -28.46
CA SER A 13 -1.00 -7.61 -29.64
C SER A 13 0.51 -7.81 -29.67
N ASP A 14 1.25 -7.25 -28.69
CA ASP A 14 2.72 -7.30 -28.63
C ASP A 14 3.20 -7.95 -27.32
N MET A 15 4.38 -8.59 -27.37
CA MET A 15 5.01 -9.24 -26.22
C MET A 15 5.30 -8.24 -25.08
N ASN A 16 5.59 -6.98 -25.41
CA ASN A 16 5.80 -5.92 -24.43
C ASN A 16 4.51 -5.60 -23.66
N ASP A 17 3.37 -5.54 -24.34
CA ASP A 17 2.06 -5.34 -23.73
C ASP A 17 1.73 -6.49 -22.76
N ALA A 18 2.02 -7.73 -23.16
CA ALA A 18 1.80 -8.90 -22.32
C ALA A 18 2.64 -8.88 -21.03
N ILE A 19 3.87 -8.38 -21.09
CA ILE A 19 4.74 -8.22 -19.93
C ILE A 19 4.18 -7.13 -18.99
N ALA A 20 3.76 -5.99 -19.52
CA ALA A 20 3.17 -4.91 -18.74
C ALA A 20 1.89 -5.38 -18.01
N VAL A 21 1.01 -6.10 -18.70
CA VAL A 21 -0.20 -6.69 -18.10
C VAL A 21 0.16 -7.72 -17.03
N ALA A 22 1.13 -8.57 -17.29
CA ALA A 22 1.59 -9.56 -16.32
C ALA A 22 2.15 -8.90 -15.04
N LEU A 23 2.86 -7.77 -15.18
CA LEU A 23 3.36 -6.98 -14.06
C LEU A 23 2.21 -6.42 -13.21
N VAL A 24 1.20 -5.81 -13.86
CA VAL A 24 0.00 -5.30 -13.16
C VAL A 24 -0.71 -6.42 -12.42
N HIS A 25 -0.93 -7.56 -13.07
CA HIS A 25 -1.57 -8.71 -12.41
C HIS A 25 -0.72 -9.29 -11.28
N ALA A 26 0.61 -9.29 -11.41
CA ALA A 26 1.49 -9.74 -10.35
C ALA A 26 1.42 -8.79 -9.14
N ALA A 27 1.45 -7.48 -9.37
CA ALA A 27 1.30 -6.46 -8.33
C ALA A 27 -0.02 -6.64 -7.55
N HIS A 28 -1.15 -6.74 -8.25
CA HIS A 28 -2.46 -6.97 -7.61
C HIS A 28 -2.50 -8.27 -6.78
N ARG A 29 -1.85 -9.34 -7.25
CA ARG A 29 -1.79 -10.60 -6.47
C ARG A 29 -0.94 -10.45 -5.20
N VAL A 30 0.14 -9.68 -5.27
CA VAL A 30 0.97 -9.40 -4.09
C VAL A 30 0.20 -8.54 -3.10
N GLU A 31 -0.47 -7.49 -3.56
CA GLU A 31 -1.35 -6.64 -2.74
C GLU A 31 -2.45 -7.45 -2.04
N ALA A 32 -3.14 -8.33 -2.76
CA ALA A 32 -4.18 -9.20 -2.18
C ALA A 32 -3.62 -10.14 -1.11
N ARG A 33 -2.39 -10.65 -1.28
CA ARG A 33 -1.72 -11.49 -0.27
C ARG A 33 -1.35 -10.69 0.97
N VAL A 34 -0.87 -9.46 0.80
CA VAL A 34 -0.57 -8.54 1.92
C VAL A 34 -1.86 -8.21 2.67
N GLU A 35 -2.94 -7.85 1.95
CA GLU A 35 -4.25 -7.57 2.55
C GLU A 35 -4.76 -8.77 3.38
N THR A 36 -4.69 -9.98 2.83
CA THR A 36 -5.09 -11.21 3.54
C THR A 36 -4.26 -11.45 4.80
N ALA A 37 -2.94 -11.24 4.73
CA ALA A 37 -2.05 -11.41 5.88
C ALA A 37 -2.32 -10.38 6.97
N LEU A 38 -2.55 -9.12 6.59
CA LEU A 38 -2.86 -8.02 7.51
C LEU A 38 -4.24 -8.17 8.16
N ALA A 39 -5.22 -8.73 7.45
CA ALA A 39 -6.54 -9.01 8.00
C ALA A 39 -6.46 -9.91 9.26
N GLY A 40 -5.52 -10.84 9.31
CA GLY A 40 -5.25 -11.70 10.45
C GLY A 40 -4.82 -10.95 11.72
N VAL A 41 -4.32 -9.72 11.59
CA VAL A 41 -3.94 -8.83 12.70
C VAL A 41 -4.86 -7.61 12.83
N GLY A 42 -5.99 -7.62 12.13
CA GLY A 42 -7.02 -6.57 12.20
C GLY A 42 -6.62 -5.27 11.50
N LEU A 43 -5.82 -5.36 10.44
CA LEU A 43 -5.43 -4.23 9.59
C LEU A 43 -5.81 -4.47 8.13
N SER A 44 -6.03 -3.40 7.38
CA SER A 44 -5.97 -3.38 5.91
C SER A 44 -4.62 -2.83 5.46
N ASN A 45 -4.27 -3.03 4.19
CA ASN A 45 -3.04 -2.47 3.62
C ASN A 45 -2.98 -0.95 3.80
N ALA A 46 -4.06 -0.24 3.47
CA ALA A 46 -4.11 1.22 3.62
C ALA A 46 -3.91 1.68 5.08
N LYS A 47 -4.50 0.97 6.07
CA LYS A 47 -4.29 1.28 7.49
C LYS A 47 -2.85 1.01 7.91
N PHE A 48 -2.26 -0.10 7.45
CA PHE A 48 -0.88 -0.45 7.76
C PHE A 48 0.10 0.58 7.19
N GLU A 49 -0.07 1.00 5.94
CA GLU A 49 0.77 2.04 5.30
C GLU A 49 0.68 3.37 6.04
N ALA A 50 -0.52 3.82 6.39
CA ALA A 50 -0.70 5.05 7.18
C ALA A 50 -0.04 4.96 8.54
N LEU A 51 -0.20 3.84 9.25
CA LEU A 51 0.47 3.60 10.52
C LEU A 51 2.00 3.56 10.37
N SER A 52 2.52 2.97 9.28
CA SER A 52 3.96 2.94 8.99
C SER A 52 4.54 4.33 8.85
N VAL A 53 3.85 5.22 8.12
CA VAL A 53 4.24 6.64 8.01
C VAL A 53 4.21 7.30 9.38
N LEU A 54 3.11 7.19 10.13
CA LEU A 54 2.95 7.84 11.43
C LEU A 54 3.97 7.35 12.47
N VAL A 55 4.26 6.05 12.47
CA VAL A 55 5.28 5.46 13.37
C VAL A 55 6.68 5.93 12.99
N SER A 56 7.01 6.02 11.70
CA SER A 56 8.33 6.46 11.23
C SER A 56 8.63 7.93 11.54
N GLN A 57 7.59 8.79 11.60
CA GLN A 57 7.77 10.21 11.88
C GLN A 57 7.97 10.48 13.37
N ASP A 58 7.49 9.60 14.25
CA ASP A 58 7.54 9.69 15.72
C ASP A 58 7.06 11.05 16.30
N ARG A 59 6.20 11.73 15.56
CA ARG A 59 5.55 13.00 15.89
C ARG A 59 4.19 13.09 15.22
N PRO A 60 3.27 13.91 15.72
CA PRO A 60 2.03 14.22 15.02
C PRO A 60 2.32 14.93 13.70
N ILE A 61 1.65 14.52 12.63
CA ILE A 61 1.77 15.13 11.30
C ILE A 61 0.42 15.59 10.79
N SER A 62 0.42 16.62 9.94
CA SER A 62 -0.81 17.10 9.31
C SER A 62 -1.37 16.06 8.32
N LEU A 63 -2.69 16.11 8.07
CA LEU A 63 -3.30 15.23 7.07
C LEU A 63 -2.75 15.48 5.66
N SER A 64 -2.30 16.70 5.37
CA SER A 64 -1.63 17.03 4.10
C SER A 64 -0.28 16.35 3.99
N GLU A 65 0.54 16.42 5.04
CA GLU A 65 1.84 15.71 5.09
C GLU A 65 1.67 14.20 4.98
N LEU A 66 0.64 13.64 5.64
CA LEU A 66 0.31 12.21 5.52
C LEU A 66 -0.09 11.85 4.09
N ALA A 67 -0.89 12.69 3.42
CA ALA A 67 -1.31 12.48 2.03
C ALA A 67 -0.12 12.48 1.06
N GLU A 68 0.81 13.40 1.22
CA GLU A 68 2.04 13.46 0.41
C GLU A 68 2.88 12.20 0.57
N LYS A 69 3.05 11.74 1.81
CA LYS A 69 3.85 10.53 2.09
C LYS A 69 3.20 9.23 1.62
N LEU A 70 1.87 9.17 1.58
CA LEU A 70 1.11 8.03 1.06
C LEU A 70 0.89 8.09 -0.45
N THR A 71 1.32 9.15 -1.13
CA THR A 71 1.05 9.41 -2.55
C THR A 71 -0.46 9.34 -2.87
N CYS A 72 -1.30 9.78 -1.91
CA CYS A 72 -2.75 9.67 -1.96
C CYS A 72 -3.43 11.04 -2.12
N VAL A 73 -4.64 11.03 -2.68
CA VAL A 73 -5.49 12.22 -2.72
C VAL A 73 -5.94 12.57 -1.30
N ARG A 74 -5.86 13.85 -0.93
CA ARG A 74 -6.15 14.36 0.43
C ARG A 74 -7.52 13.92 0.99
N SER A 75 -8.55 13.82 0.15
CA SER A 75 -9.88 13.34 0.56
C SER A 75 -9.85 11.89 1.05
N ASN A 76 -9.04 11.03 0.41
CA ASN A 76 -8.90 9.64 0.78
C ASN A 76 -8.20 9.50 2.14
N VAL A 77 -7.21 10.37 2.42
CA VAL A 77 -6.51 10.38 3.71
C VAL A 77 -7.45 10.78 4.85
N THR A 78 -8.33 11.76 4.65
CA THR A 78 -9.31 12.13 5.67
C THR A 78 -10.18 10.95 6.07
N GLN A 79 -10.76 10.22 5.10
CA GLN A 79 -11.55 9.03 5.36
C GLN A 79 -10.74 7.88 5.99
N LEU A 80 -9.48 7.74 5.59
CA LEU A 80 -8.58 6.74 6.17
C LEU A 80 -8.30 7.05 7.65
N VAL A 81 -8.01 8.31 7.97
CA VAL A 81 -7.79 8.76 9.35
C VAL A 81 -9.07 8.63 10.19
N ASP A 82 -10.27 8.91 9.62
CA ASP A 82 -11.55 8.65 10.30
C ASP A 82 -11.68 7.18 10.74
N ARG A 83 -11.34 6.25 9.84
CA ARG A 83 -11.38 4.81 10.13
C ARG A 83 -10.33 4.38 11.14
N LEU A 84 -9.13 4.94 11.07
CA LEU A 84 -8.05 4.68 12.03
C LEU A 84 -8.41 5.19 13.42
N GLU A 85 -9.07 6.34 13.51
CA GLU A 85 -9.53 6.95 14.76
C GLU A 85 -10.70 6.14 15.35
N ALA A 86 -11.66 5.72 14.53
CA ALA A 86 -12.76 4.85 14.95
C ALA A 86 -12.26 3.51 15.53
N ASP A 87 -11.14 2.98 15.01
CA ASP A 87 -10.48 1.78 15.52
C ASP A 87 -9.56 2.07 16.73
N GLY A 88 -9.42 3.33 17.15
CA GLY A 88 -8.54 3.74 18.24
C GLY A 88 -7.04 3.66 17.93
N LEU A 89 -6.65 3.52 16.66
CA LEU A 89 -5.26 3.37 16.22
C LEU A 89 -4.53 4.71 16.09
N VAL A 90 -5.29 5.77 15.84
CA VAL A 90 -4.84 7.14 15.68
C VAL A 90 -5.75 8.05 16.49
N LYS A 91 -5.27 9.18 16.93
CA LYS A 91 -6.07 10.28 17.47
C LYS A 91 -5.79 11.56 16.68
N ARG A 92 -6.81 12.40 16.56
CA ARG A 92 -6.66 13.76 16.05
C ARG A 92 -6.29 14.71 17.19
N ILE A 93 -5.39 15.59 16.90
CA ILE A 93 -5.01 16.68 17.81
C ILE A 93 -5.02 18.00 17.03
N ASP A 94 -5.31 19.10 17.73
CA ASP A 94 -5.26 20.43 17.12
C ASP A 94 -3.82 20.79 16.75
N ASP A 95 -3.65 21.47 15.63
CA ASP A 95 -2.36 22.03 15.26
C ASP A 95 -2.06 23.25 16.13
N PRO A 96 -0.96 23.27 16.87
CA PRO A 96 -0.62 24.42 17.72
C PRO A 96 -0.38 25.73 16.93
N ALA A 97 -0.05 25.62 15.65
CA ALA A 97 0.21 26.78 14.78
C ALA A 97 -1.04 27.26 14.02
N ASP A 98 -2.03 26.36 13.81
CA ASP A 98 -3.28 26.72 13.10
C ASP A 98 -4.46 25.95 13.72
N ARG A 99 -5.31 26.67 14.44
CA ARG A 99 -6.52 26.12 15.09
C ARG A 99 -7.54 25.52 14.13
N ARG A 100 -7.39 25.73 12.81
CA ARG A 100 -8.24 25.15 11.78
C ARG A 100 -7.66 23.86 11.19
N ALA A 101 -6.41 23.57 11.51
CA ALA A 101 -5.71 22.39 11.04
C ALA A 101 -5.70 21.30 12.12
N VAL A 102 -5.73 20.05 11.67
CA VAL A 102 -5.70 18.87 12.52
C VAL A 102 -4.48 18.02 12.15
N ARG A 103 -3.84 17.48 13.17
CA ARG A 103 -2.75 16.51 13.03
C ARG A 103 -3.19 15.13 13.46
N ALA A 104 -2.64 14.11 12.83
CA ALA A 104 -2.80 12.73 13.22
C ALA A 104 -1.62 12.28 14.08
N GLU A 105 -1.91 11.62 15.19
CA GLU A 105 -0.92 11.02 16.09
C GLU A 105 -1.26 9.55 16.31
N VAL A 106 -0.25 8.67 16.17
CA VAL A 106 -0.42 7.24 16.42
C VAL A 106 -0.58 6.96 17.91
N THR A 107 -1.56 6.13 18.28
CA THR A 107 -1.78 5.71 19.67
C THR A 107 -0.87 4.53 20.04
N ALA A 108 -0.83 4.19 21.35
CA ALA A 108 -0.15 2.97 21.81
C ALA A 108 -0.73 1.70 21.14
N LEU A 109 -2.05 1.65 20.95
CA LEU A 109 -2.72 0.56 20.23
C LEU A 109 -2.30 0.55 18.75
N GLY A 110 -2.23 1.71 18.10
CA GLY A 110 -1.76 1.84 16.72
C GLY A 110 -0.33 1.33 16.54
N ARG A 111 0.59 1.71 17.43
CA ARG A 111 1.98 1.18 17.43
C ARG A 111 2.01 -0.34 17.61
N LYS A 112 1.20 -0.88 18.52
CA LYS A 112 1.10 -2.33 18.76
C LYS A 112 0.57 -3.07 17.53
N ARG A 113 -0.46 -2.54 16.88
CA ARG A 113 -1.02 -3.14 15.64
C ARG A 113 -0.03 -3.07 14.48
N HIS A 114 0.64 -1.95 14.30
CA HIS A 114 1.71 -1.81 13.31
C HIS A 114 2.83 -2.83 13.54
N ALA A 115 3.31 -2.96 14.79
CA ALA A 115 4.34 -3.95 15.13
C ALA A 115 3.92 -5.40 14.88
N ALA A 116 2.62 -5.72 15.02
CA ALA A 116 2.08 -7.03 14.65
C ALA A 116 1.94 -7.21 13.13
N GLY A 117 1.66 -6.14 12.38
CA GLY A 117 1.54 -6.15 10.93
C GLY A 117 2.88 -6.30 10.19
N ALA A 118 3.93 -5.66 10.69
CA ALA A 118 5.23 -5.63 10.02
C ALA A 118 5.81 -7.02 9.67
N PRO A 119 5.84 -8.01 10.58
CA PRO A 119 6.38 -9.32 10.25
C PRO A 119 5.52 -10.11 9.24
N VAL A 120 4.19 -9.94 9.23
CA VAL A 120 3.34 -10.65 8.26
C VAL A 120 3.48 -10.08 6.86
N VAL A 121 3.63 -8.76 6.73
CA VAL A 121 3.95 -8.11 5.45
C VAL A 121 5.33 -8.54 4.98
N HIS A 122 6.33 -8.52 5.87
CA HIS A 122 7.70 -8.94 5.55
C HIS A 122 7.74 -10.39 5.04
N ALA A 123 7.00 -11.30 5.65
CA ALA A 123 6.94 -12.70 5.23
C ALA A 123 6.39 -12.85 3.79
N VAL A 124 5.34 -12.10 3.44
CA VAL A 124 4.79 -12.09 2.07
C VAL A 124 5.82 -11.56 1.08
N LEU A 125 6.48 -10.45 1.39
CA LEU A 125 7.48 -9.84 0.51
C LEU A 125 8.73 -10.72 0.36
N GLN A 126 9.15 -11.39 1.42
CA GLN A 126 10.25 -12.35 1.34
C GLN A 126 9.94 -13.55 0.46
N ASP A 127 8.71 -14.09 0.51
CA ASP A 127 8.30 -15.17 -0.39
C ASP A 127 8.32 -14.72 -1.86
N VAL A 128 7.87 -13.50 -2.14
CA VAL A 128 7.97 -12.90 -3.48
C VAL A 128 9.44 -12.75 -3.91
N ALA A 129 10.28 -12.21 -3.03
CA ALA A 129 11.70 -12.03 -3.32
C ALA A 129 12.41 -13.34 -3.63
N LYS A 130 12.09 -14.44 -2.89
CA LYS A 130 12.61 -15.78 -3.18
C LYS A 130 12.24 -16.27 -4.58
N LYS A 131 11.01 -16.01 -5.03
CA LYS A 131 10.56 -16.39 -6.38
C LYS A 131 11.26 -15.60 -7.49
N LEU A 132 11.72 -14.40 -7.17
CA LEU A 132 12.47 -13.54 -8.09
C LEU A 132 13.99 -13.72 -8.01
N SER A 133 14.49 -14.58 -7.13
CA SER A 133 15.93 -14.74 -6.85
C SER A 133 16.75 -15.25 -8.04
N ALA A 134 16.11 -15.86 -9.06
CA ALA A 134 16.77 -16.28 -10.29
C ALA A 134 17.02 -15.12 -11.27
N ILE A 135 16.43 -13.94 -11.02
CA ILE A 135 16.57 -12.74 -11.85
C ILE A 135 17.61 -11.83 -11.19
N ASP A 136 18.49 -11.25 -12.01
CA ASP A 136 19.40 -10.22 -11.52
C ASP A 136 18.60 -9.06 -10.90
N SER A 137 18.79 -8.86 -9.60
CA SER A 137 18.03 -7.88 -8.83
C SER A 137 18.27 -6.43 -9.29
N GLN A 138 19.47 -6.13 -9.81
CA GLN A 138 19.77 -4.79 -10.33
C GLN A 138 19.10 -4.55 -11.68
N VAL A 139 19.04 -5.56 -12.53
CA VAL A 139 18.32 -5.48 -13.82
C VAL A 139 16.84 -5.30 -13.56
N LEU A 140 16.25 -6.12 -12.67
CA LEU A 140 14.84 -6.02 -12.31
C LEU A 140 14.52 -4.66 -11.71
N LYS A 141 15.34 -4.17 -10.78
CA LYS A 141 15.14 -2.87 -10.14
C LYS A 141 15.14 -1.74 -11.18
N ARG A 142 16.14 -1.70 -12.07
CA ARG A 142 16.20 -0.69 -13.14
C ARG A 142 14.98 -0.73 -14.06
N ALA A 143 14.48 -1.92 -14.38
CA ALA A 143 13.28 -2.07 -15.20
C ALA A 143 12.03 -1.54 -14.48
N LEU A 144 11.90 -1.79 -13.17
CA LEU A 144 10.78 -1.28 -12.36
C LEU A 144 10.86 0.24 -12.14
N ASP A 145 12.05 0.77 -11.89
CA ASP A 145 12.27 2.22 -11.72
C ASP A 145 11.94 3.00 -13.03
N ALA A 146 12.08 2.37 -14.20
CA ALA A 146 11.76 2.99 -15.49
C ALA A 146 10.23 3.10 -15.77
N VAL A 147 9.38 2.46 -14.98
CA VAL A 147 7.90 2.51 -15.12
C VAL A 147 7.25 3.45 -14.09
N GLN A 148 8.03 4.08 -13.22
CA GLN A 148 7.58 5.10 -12.26
C GLN A 148 7.69 6.49 -12.87
#